data_d39c974cc125e3a5c6548dad413a680b
#
_entry.id   d39c974cc125e3a5c6548dad413a680b
#
_cell.length_a   1.000
_cell.length_b   1.000
_cell.length_c   1.000
_cell.angle_alpha   90.00
_cell.angle_beta   90.00
_cell.angle_gamma   90.00
#
_symmetry.space_group_name_H-M   'P 1'
#
loop_
_entity.id
_entity.type
_entity.pdbx_description
1 polymer ?
#
loop_
_entity_poly.entity_id
_entity_poly.type
_entity_poly.pdbx_seq_one_letter_code
_entity_poly.pdbx_strand_id
1 'polypeptide(L)'
;MNFRAYIVEDSPTIRENLIETLHELALVDAVGTAETEHEGKRWLAQNDAYWDLAIIDLFLREGSGLNILQACQARRPTQKMVVLSNHATRDVRSRCAQLGADAVFDKSTEIEALVDYCVQARVKAEPENH
;
A
#
# COMPACT_ATOMS: atom_id res chain seq x y z
N MET A 1 -14.54 7.22 11.21
CA MET A 1 -13.72 7.58 10.04
C MET A 1 -13.22 6.33 9.36
N ASN A 2 -13.28 6.32 8.04
CA ASN A 2 -12.81 5.17 7.28
C ASN A 2 -11.28 5.20 7.17
N PHE A 3 -10.68 4.04 7.20
CA PHE A 3 -9.26 3.88 6.94
C PHE A 3 -9.04 3.96 5.43
N ARG A 4 -8.15 4.84 4.99
CA ARG A 4 -8.04 5.25 3.59
C ARG A 4 -6.79 4.65 2.95
N ALA A 5 -6.97 3.92 1.86
CA ALA A 5 -5.88 3.29 1.13
C ALA A 5 -5.69 3.91 -0.25
N TYR A 6 -4.44 4.09 -0.62
CA TYR A 6 -4.05 4.44 -1.98
C TYR A 6 -3.33 3.24 -2.61
N ILE A 7 -3.71 2.88 -3.83
CA ILE A 7 -3.23 1.66 -4.45
C ILE A 7 -2.50 1.97 -5.76
N VAL A 8 -1.25 1.53 -5.86
CA VAL A 8 -0.46 1.65 -7.08
C VAL A 8 -0.30 0.25 -7.67
N GLU A 9 -1.01 0.01 -8.76
CA GLU A 9 -1.07 -1.28 -9.44
C GLU A 9 -1.47 -1.05 -10.90
N ASP A 10 -0.67 -1.56 -11.84
CA ASP A 10 -0.92 -1.35 -13.27
C ASP A 10 -1.93 -2.31 -13.89
N SER A 11 -2.25 -3.42 -13.24
CA SER A 11 -3.29 -4.34 -13.73
C SER A 11 -4.66 -3.90 -13.24
N PRO A 12 -5.60 -3.55 -14.14
CA PRO A 12 -6.96 -3.18 -13.73
C PRO A 12 -7.68 -4.30 -12.98
N THR A 13 -7.50 -5.54 -13.40
CA THR A 13 -8.16 -6.69 -12.76
C THR A 13 -7.68 -6.88 -11.33
N ILE A 14 -6.36 -6.87 -11.13
CA ILE A 14 -5.78 -7.00 -9.78
C ILE A 14 -6.20 -5.84 -8.91
N ARG A 15 -6.15 -4.63 -9.45
CA ARG A 15 -6.50 -3.41 -8.73
C ARG A 15 -7.96 -3.44 -8.24
N GLU A 16 -8.88 -3.78 -9.12
CA GLU A 16 -10.30 -3.86 -8.79
C GLU A 16 -10.59 -4.94 -7.75
N ASN A 17 -10.00 -6.12 -7.91
CA ASN A 17 -10.15 -7.20 -6.95
C ASN A 17 -9.60 -6.81 -5.58
N LEU A 18 -8.48 -6.10 -5.55
CA LEU A 18 -7.86 -5.66 -4.31
C LEU A 18 -8.74 -4.62 -3.59
N ILE A 19 -9.27 -3.66 -4.34
CA ILE A 19 -10.17 -2.64 -3.78
C ILE A 19 -11.38 -3.31 -3.13
N GLU A 20 -12.01 -4.23 -3.84
CA GLU A 20 -13.20 -4.92 -3.36
C GLU A 20 -12.92 -5.78 -2.14
N THR A 21 -11.82 -6.54 -2.19
CA THR A 21 -11.41 -7.40 -1.08
C THR A 21 -11.12 -6.61 0.19
N LEU A 22 -10.40 -5.50 0.07
CA LEU A 22 -10.08 -4.66 1.22
C LEU A 22 -11.31 -3.98 1.79
N HIS A 23 -12.23 -3.57 0.94
CA HIS A 23 -13.49 -2.98 1.40
C HIS A 23 -14.32 -3.99 2.18
N GLU A 24 -14.50 -5.19 1.64
CA GLU A 24 -15.35 -6.21 2.25
C GLU A 24 -14.74 -6.86 3.50
N LEU A 25 -13.45 -7.18 3.45
CA LEU A 25 -12.80 -7.98 4.50
C LEU A 25 -12.07 -7.16 5.55
N ALA A 26 -11.63 -5.96 5.21
CA ALA A 26 -10.83 -5.14 6.11
C ALA A 26 -11.46 -3.79 6.46
N LEU A 27 -12.59 -3.45 5.84
CA LEU A 27 -13.25 -2.14 5.99
C LEU A 27 -12.31 -0.98 5.66
N VAL A 28 -11.52 -1.18 4.61
CA VAL A 28 -10.56 -0.19 4.10
C VAL A 28 -11.07 0.33 2.76
N ASP A 29 -11.17 1.63 2.64
CA ASP A 29 -11.66 2.27 1.42
C ASP A 29 -10.52 2.80 0.57
N ALA A 30 -10.55 2.51 -0.73
CA ALA A 30 -9.59 3.05 -1.68
C ALA A 30 -9.97 4.51 -1.99
N VAL A 31 -9.04 5.42 -1.74
CA VAL A 31 -9.26 6.85 -2.01
C VAL A 31 -8.64 7.31 -3.32
N GLY A 32 -7.85 6.45 -3.95
CA GLY A 32 -7.26 6.73 -5.24
C GLY A 32 -6.43 5.55 -5.71
N THR A 33 -6.06 5.58 -6.97
CA THR A 33 -5.23 4.56 -7.60
C THR A 33 -4.27 5.18 -8.59
N ALA A 34 -3.17 4.48 -8.89
CA ALA A 34 -2.24 4.85 -9.94
C ALA A 34 -1.74 3.60 -10.65
N GLU A 35 -1.31 3.77 -11.89
CA GLU A 35 -0.78 2.69 -12.71
C GLU A 35 0.73 2.82 -12.94
N THR A 36 1.31 3.98 -12.65
CA THR A 36 2.71 4.28 -12.93
C THR A 36 3.40 4.91 -11.73
N GLU A 37 4.71 4.88 -11.74
CA GLU A 37 5.53 5.56 -10.73
C GLU A 37 5.22 7.04 -10.68
N HIS A 38 5.14 7.69 -11.83
CA HIS A 38 4.91 9.14 -11.91
C HIS A 38 3.57 9.53 -11.29
N GLU A 39 2.50 8.84 -11.66
CA GLU A 39 1.17 9.09 -11.09
C GLU A 39 1.14 8.87 -9.59
N GLY A 40 1.73 7.76 -9.13
CA GLY A 40 1.77 7.42 -7.70
C GLY A 40 2.50 8.46 -6.88
N LYS A 41 3.69 8.85 -7.31
CA LYS A 41 4.50 9.87 -6.63
C LYS A 41 3.78 11.20 -6.58
N ARG A 42 3.17 11.60 -7.69
CA ARG A 42 2.43 12.85 -7.80
C ARG A 42 1.24 12.88 -6.84
N TRP A 43 0.42 11.82 -6.84
CA TRP A 43 -0.76 11.76 -5.98
C TRP A 43 -0.36 11.81 -4.50
N LEU A 44 0.63 11.01 -4.10
CA LEU A 44 1.08 10.94 -2.71
C LEU A 44 1.65 12.28 -2.25
N ALA A 45 2.35 12.99 -3.11
CA ALA A 45 2.88 14.31 -2.78
C ALA A 45 1.78 15.36 -2.65
N GLN A 46 0.74 15.29 -3.49
CA GLN A 46 -0.35 16.27 -3.49
C GLN A 46 -1.43 16.00 -2.44
N ASN A 47 -1.51 14.75 -1.95
CA ASN A 47 -2.56 14.32 -1.03
C ASN A 47 -1.99 13.80 0.30
N ASP A 48 -0.97 14.44 0.77
CA ASP A 48 -0.19 14.03 1.94
C ASP A 48 -1.04 13.73 3.18
N ALA A 49 -2.13 14.47 3.41
CA ALA A 49 -2.98 14.31 4.58
C ALA A 49 -4.18 13.38 4.35
N TYR A 50 -4.32 12.78 3.17
CA TYR A 50 -5.57 12.13 2.77
C TYR A 50 -5.47 10.62 2.62
N TRP A 51 -4.40 9.99 3.13
CA TRP A 51 -4.27 8.55 3.08
C TRP A 51 -3.64 8.01 4.36
N ASP A 52 -4.00 6.79 4.70
CA ASP A 52 -3.50 6.10 5.89
C ASP A 52 -2.60 4.92 5.52
N LEU A 53 -2.81 4.35 4.34
CA LEU A 53 -2.10 3.17 3.86
C LEU A 53 -1.86 3.31 2.36
N ALA A 54 -0.65 3.05 1.92
CA ALA A 54 -0.34 2.92 0.49
C ALA A 54 0.06 1.49 0.21
N ILE A 55 -0.57 0.88 -0.79
CA ILE A 55 -0.25 -0.48 -1.26
C ILE A 55 0.38 -0.33 -2.63
N ILE A 56 1.62 -0.80 -2.77
CA ILE A 56 2.45 -0.48 -3.92
C ILE A 56 3.01 -1.75 -4.57
N ASP A 57 2.71 -1.94 -5.85
CA ASP A 57 3.38 -2.94 -6.66
C ASP A 57 4.77 -2.43 -7.04
N LEU A 58 5.77 -3.29 -6.93
CA LEU A 58 7.15 -2.94 -7.31
C LEU A 58 7.36 -2.88 -8.80
N PHE A 59 6.75 -3.79 -9.54
CA PHE A 59 6.99 -3.97 -10.97
C PHE A 59 5.84 -3.34 -11.76
N LEU A 60 5.97 -2.05 -12.00
CA LEU A 60 4.97 -1.28 -12.73
C LEU A 60 5.31 -1.28 -14.22
N ARG A 61 4.29 -1.11 -15.06
CA ARG A 61 4.49 -0.96 -16.50
C ARG A 61 5.42 0.20 -16.84
N GLU A 62 5.34 1.28 -16.08
CA GLU A 62 6.22 2.44 -16.19
C GLU A 62 6.75 2.80 -14.81
N GLY A 63 8.06 2.67 -14.64
CA GLY A 63 8.74 3.00 -13.41
C GLY A 63 8.78 1.86 -12.41
N SER A 64 9.05 2.18 -11.17
CA SER A 64 9.24 1.22 -10.11
C SER A 64 8.60 1.67 -8.80
N GLY A 65 7.97 0.73 -8.10
CA GLY A 65 7.46 0.97 -6.76
C GLY A 65 8.56 1.30 -5.75
N LEU A 66 9.79 0.87 -5.99
CA LEU A 66 10.93 1.22 -5.13
C LEU A 66 11.15 2.73 -5.07
N ASN A 67 11.00 3.40 -6.21
CA ASN A 67 11.16 4.87 -6.26
C ASN A 67 10.03 5.60 -5.54
N ILE A 68 8.84 5.02 -5.53
CA ILE A 68 7.72 5.56 -4.77
C ILE A 68 8.00 5.45 -3.27
N LEU A 69 8.48 4.30 -2.80
CA LEU A 69 8.89 4.10 -1.40
C LEU A 69 9.93 5.14 -0.99
N GLN A 70 10.96 5.31 -1.81
CA GLN A 70 12.04 6.25 -1.52
C GLN A 70 11.52 7.68 -1.40
N ALA A 71 10.59 8.07 -2.26
CA ALA A 71 10.01 9.41 -2.24
C ALA A 71 9.16 9.68 -1.00
N CYS A 72 8.66 8.63 -0.34
CA CYS A 72 7.74 8.75 0.80
C CYS A 72 8.37 8.37 2.14
N GLN A 73 9.70 8.30 2.23
CA GLN A 73 10.38 7.93 3.48
C GLN A 73 10.10 8.90 4.64
N ALA A 74 9.85 10.16 4.33
CA ALA A 74 9.62 11.19 5.34
C ALA A 74 8.15 11.34 5.76
N ARG A 75 7.31 10.35 5.42
CA ARG A 75 5.89 10.38 5.77
C ARG A 75 5.66 10.30 7.28
N ARG A 76 4.44 10.57 7.71
CA ARG A 76 4.07 10.47 9.13
C ARG A 76 4.16 9.01 9.60
N PRO A 77 4.54 8.78 10.87
CA PRO A 77 4.61 7.40 11.41
C PRO A 77 3.29 6.64 11.35
N THR A 78 2.17 7.34 11.32
CA THR A 78 0.84 6.74 11.23
C THR A 78 0.47 6.32 9.81
N GLN A 79 1.20 6.81 8.80
CA GLN A 79 0.99 6.43 7.41
C GLN A 79 1.85 5.22 7.08
N LYS A 80 1.21 4.13 6.69
CA LYS A 80 1.90 2.86 6.41
C LYS A 80 2.03 2.65 4.91
N MET A 81 3.19 2.12 4.49
CA MET A 81 3.43 1.73 3.11
C MET A 81 3.73 0.25 3.06
N VAL A 82 2.93 -0.50 2.32
CA VAL A 82 3.15 -1.93 2.12
C VAL A 82 3.36 -2.21 0.65
N VAL A 83 4.17 -3.23 0.40
CA VAL A 83 4.51 -3.67 -0.95
C VAL A 83 3.80 -4.97 -1.24
N LEU A 84 3.26 -5.07 -2.44
CA LEU A 84 2.62 -6.28 -2.95
C LEU A 84 3.36 -6.67 -4.22
N SER A 85 3.97 -7.86 -4.24
CA SER A 85 4.84 -8.26 -5.36
C SER A 85 4.72 -9.75 -5.66
N ASN A 86 4.82 -10.11 -6.95
CA ASN A 86 4.93 -11.51 -7.36
C ASN A 86 6.30 -12.12 -7.04
N HIS A 87 7.28 -11.29 -6.69
CA HIS A 87 8.65 -11.72 -6.43
C HIS A 87 9.11 -11.28 -5.04
N ALA A 88 8.35 -11.69 -4.02
CA ALA A 88 8.65 -11.32 -2.63
C ALA A 88 9.76 -12.22 -2.05
N THR A 89 10.93 -12.21 -2.69
CA THR A 89 12.11 -12.93 -2.23
C THR A 89 12.71 -12.25 -1.00
N ARG A 90 13.64 -12.93 -0.34
CA ARG A 90 14.35 -12.35 0.81
C ARG A 90 15.03 -11.03 0.42
N ASP A 91 15.69 -10.98 -0.73
CA ASP A 91 16.39 -9.78 -1.19
C ASP A 91 15.42 -8.64 -1.48
N VAL A 92 14.30 -8.92 -2.10
CA VAL A 92 13.25 -7.92 -2.37
C VAL A 92 12.68 -7.39 -1.05
N ARG A 93 12.38 -8.28 -0.11
CA ARG A 93 11.84 -7.87 1.20
C ARG A 93 12.84 -6.99 1.95
N SER A 94 14.11 -7.37 1.94
CA SER A 94 15.18 -6.60 2.58
C SER A 94 15.33 -5.21 1.94
N ARG A 95 15.33 -5.15 0.62
CA ARG A 95 15.45 -3.88 -0.12
C ARG A 95 14.28 -2.95 0.19
N CYS A 96 13.06 -3.49 0.19
CA CYS A 96 11.87 -2.70 0.50
C CYS A 96 11.91 -2.16 1.93
N ALA A 97 12.31 -2.99 2.88
CA ALA A 97 12.45 -2.57 4.28
C ALA A 97 13.48 -1.45 4.43
N GLN A 98 14.60 -1.54 3.73
CA GLN A 98 15.63 -0.49 3.73
C GLN A 98 15.09 0.84 3.19
N LEU A 99 14.17 0.78 2.25
CA LEU A 99 13.54 1.96 1.67
C LEU A 99 12.33 2.45 2.45
N GLY A 100 12.03 1.83 3.59
CA GLY A 100 10.99 2.30 4.48
C GLY A 100 9.63 1.62 4.36
N ALA A 101 9.54 0.49 3.65
CA ALA A 101 8.30 -0.28 3.61
C ALA A 101 8.01 -0.87 4.99
N ASP A 102 6.77 -0.78 5.44
CA ASP A 102 6.34 -1.33 6.71
C ASP A 102 6.10 -2.85 6.62
N ALA A 103 5.74 -3.35 5.44
CA ALA A 103 5.56 -4.78 5.21
C ALA A 103 5.64 -5.08 3.71
N VAL A 104 5.92 -6.34 3.39
CA VAL A 104 5.97 -6.84 2.01
C VAL A 104 5.18 -8.13 1.95
N PHE A 105 4.30 -8.25 0.95
CA PHE A 105 3.45 -9.43 0.76
C PHE A 105 3.58 -9.96 -0.65
N ASP A 106 3.51 -11.29 -0.78
CA ASP A 106 3.48 -11.96 -2.07
C ASP A 106 2.05 -11.94 -2.64
N LYS A 107 1.90 -11.51 -3.89
CA LYS A 107 0.60 -11.41 -4.54
C LYS A 107 -0.11 -12.75 -4.68
N SER A 108 0.65 -13.84 -4.83
CA SER A 108 0.09 -15.15 -5.11
C SER A 108 -0.31 -15.90 -3.84
N THR A 109 0.42 -15.69 -2.75
CA THR A 109 0.33 -16.55 -1.57
C THR A 109 0.00 -15.83 -0.28
N GLU A 110 0.06 -14.50 -0.24
CA GLU A 110 -0.06 -13.75 1.01
C GLU A 110 -1.16 -12.68 1.03
N ILE A 111 -2.19 -12.82 0.20
CA ILE A 111 -3.31 -11.88 0.20
C ILE A 111 -4.04 -11.87 1.53
N GLU A 112 -4.22 -13.04 2.15
CA GLU A 112 -4.84 -13.11 3.48
C GLU A 112 -4.01 -12.38 4.53
N ALA A 113 -2.69 -12.52 4.46
CA ALA A 113 -1.79 -11.80 5.37
C ALA A 113 -1.87 -10.28 5.15
N LEU A 114 -2.02 -9.84 3.91
CA LEU A 114 -2.25 -8.42 3.60
C LEU A 114 -3.56 -7.93 4.22
N VAL A 115 -4.64 -8.69 4.08
CA VAL A 115 -5.94 -8.35 4.67
C VAL A 115 -5.81 -8.22 6.18
N ASP A 116 -5.17 -9.19 6.83
CA ASP A 116 -4.95 -9.17 8.27
C ASP A 116 -4.13 -7.95 8.71
N TYR A 117 -3.10 -7.62 7.94
CA TYR A 117 -2.31 -6.41 8.19
C TYR A 117 -3.18 -5.16 8.14
N CYS A 118 -4.04 -5.06 7.14
CA CYS A 118 -4.93 -3.91 6.96
C CYS A 118 -5.93 -3.78 8.11
N VAL A 119 -6.48 -4.90 8.56
CA VAL A 119 -7.37 -4.94 9.73
C VAL A 119 -6.64 -4.42 10.97
N GLN A 120 -5.43 -4.92 11.22
CA GLN A 120 -4.63 -4.51 12.37
C GLN A 120 -4.27 -3.02 12.31
N ALA A 121 -3.87 -2.55 11.13
CA ALA A 121 -3.51 -1.14 10.95
C ALA A 121 -4.73 -0.22 11.17
N ARG A 122 -5.90 -0.62 10.67
CA ARG A 122 -7.14 0.12 10.85
C ARG A 122 -7.53 0.18 12.32
N VAL A 123 -7.48 -0.94 13.02
CA VAL A 123 -7.84 -1.03 14.44
C VAL A 123 -6.91 -0.15 15.27
N LYS A 124 -5.61 -0.19 15.00
CA LYS A 124 -4.63 0.65 15.72
C LYS A 124 -4.82 2.14 15.46
N ALA A 125 -5.36 2.50 14.31
CA ALA A 125 -5.60 3.89 13.95
C ALA A 125 -6.87 4.46 14.56
N GLU A 126 -7.78 3.62 15.07
CA GLU A 126 -9.01 4.08 15.71
C GLU A 126 -8.70 4.76 17.04
N PRO A 127 -9.38 5.90 17.35
CA PRO A 127 -9.23 6.53 18.65
C PRO A 127 -9.70 5.58 19.75
N GLU A 128 -8.98 5.57 20.87
CA GLU A 128 -9.42 4.81 22.03
C GLU A 128 -10.70 5.44 22.60
N ASN A 129 -11.68 4.60 22.89
CA ASN A 129 -12.90 5.03 23.53
C ASN A 129 -12.74 4.86 25.04
N HIS A 130 -12.81 5.94 25.74
CA HIS A 130 -12.71 5.95 27.19
C HIS A 130 -14.03 6.38 27.82
#